data_a38ec829de9a667452b1ba9fca0c63d9
#
_entry.id   a38ec829de9a667452b1ba9fca0c63d9
#
_cell.length_a   1.000
_cell.length_b   1.000
_cell.length_c   1.000
_cell.angle_alpha   90.00
_cell.angle_beta   90.00
_cell.angle_gamma   90.00
#
_symmetry.space_group_name_H-M   'P 1'
#
loop_
_entity.id
_entity.type
_entity.pdbx_description
1 polymer ?
#
loop_
_entity_poly.entity_id
_entity_poly.type
_entity_poly.pdbx_seq_one_letter_code
_entity_poly.pdbx_strand_id
1 'polypeptide(L)'
;YGVSLSADNDSKSKAPGGVADFIFNVANTGNGEDTFAITVDGNSAWIPTASQSNITISAVSGSQFTVSVTVPEDRSAGAESGDITVTVSSSDGESTANHNVSVSTSQVYDIAIDHMSGFDGTATVTQETQLQLKLNVTNNGNGADTITFAMKNQPPWAALGSDSLLIGPGQTLPLTINLDPDTAALSGRDYIFQVVATSSDGSETTSPDLTAQIDVKETEGEEIVTEELDEDDEGGLPGFSMFVSLLALTIVVLSRRKD
;
A
#
# COMPACT_ATOMS: atom_id res chain seq x y z
N TYR A 1 -55.05 -17.77 11.41
CA TYR A 1 -53.67 -17.63 10.94
C TYR A 1 -53.18 -16.25 11.27
N GLY A 2 -51.87 -16.07 11.46
CA GLY A 2 -51.21 -14.82 11.65
C GLY A 2 -49.71 -15.03 11.82
N VAL A 3 -48.88 -14.12 11.27
CA VAL A 3 -47.44 -14.21 11.34
C VAL A 3 -46.80 -12.86 11.53
N SER A 4 -45.73 -12.79 12.27
CA SER A 4 -44.84 -11.61 12.34
C SER A 4 -43.39 -12.05 12.09
N LEU A 5 -42.58 -11.14 11.52
CA LEU A 5 -41.20 -11.35 11.16
C LEU A 5 -40.35 -10.16 11.57
N SER A 6 -39.18 -10.40 12.16
CA SER A 6 -38.19 -9.37 12.46
C SER A 6 -36.78 -9.96 12.34
N ALA A 7 -35.79 -9.11 12.08
CA ALA A 7 -34.39 -9.50 12.04
C ALA A 7 -33.64 -8.97 13.28
N ASP A 8 -32.48 -9.57 13.58
CA ASP A 8 -31.54 -9.12 14.62
C ASP A 8 -30.90 -7.76 14.23
N ASN A 9 -30.68 -7.55 12.95
CA ASN A 9 -30.13 -6.32 12.35
C ASN A 9 -30.73 -6.12 10.97
N ASP A 10 -30.88 -4.88 10.53
CA ASP A 10 -31.37 -4.53 9.20
C ASP A 10 -30.22 -4.38 8.19
N SER A 11 -28.98 -4.18 8.66
CA SER A 11 -27.80 -4.05 7.80
C SER A 11 -26.55 -4.63 8.45
N LYS A 12 -25.66 -5.19 7.61
CA LYS A 12 -24.35 -5.69 8.02
C LYS A 12 -23.31 -5.31 6.97
N SER A 13 -22.02 -5.21 7.41
CA SER A 13 -20.90 -4.96 6.51
C SER A 13 -19.92 -6.12 6.56
N LYS A 14 -19.41 -6.56 5.40
CA LYS A 14 -18.44 -7.64 5.27
C LYS A 14 -17.43 -7.33 4.15
N ALA A 15 -16.22 -7.84 4.30
CA ALA A 15 -15.23 -7.80 3.23
C ALA A 15 -15.67 -8.61 2.01
N PRO A 16 -15.10 -8.37 0.81
CA PRO A 16 -15.30 -9.22 -0.35
C PRO A 16 -15.08 -10.71 0.00
N GLY A 17 -15.94 -11.60 -0.50
CA GLY A 17 -15.98 -13.02 -0.16
C GLY A 17 -16.57 -13.35 1.22
N GLY A 18 -16.81 -12.35 2.08
CA GLY A 18 -17.36 -12.55 3.41
C GLY A 18 -18.86 -12.86 3.41
N VAL A 19 -19.34 -13.56 4.44
CA VAL A 19 -20.75 -13.93 4.64
C VAL A 19 -21.36 -13.13 5.78
N ALA A 20 -22.51 -12.53 5.53
CA ALA A 20 -23.32 -11.84 6.52
C ALA A 20 -24.53 -12.74 6.87
N ASP A 21 -24.62 -13.16 8.13
CA ASP A 21 -25.72 -13.97 8.63
C ASP A 21 -26.70 -13.07 9.40
N PHE A 22 -27.97 -13.09 9.01
CA PHE A 22 -29.08 -12.41 9.69
C PHE A 22 -29.94 -13.45 10.40
N ILE A 23 -30.17 -13.25 11.69
CA ILE A 23 -31.07 -14.09 12.49
C ILE A 23 -32.47 -13.50 12.43
N PHE A 24 -33.40 -14.23 11.83
CA PHE A 24 -34.79 -13.86 11.75
C PHE A 24 -35.60 -14.52 12.87
N ASN A 25 -36.42 -13.75 13.52
CA ASN A 25 -37.42 -14.21 14.48
C ASN A 25 -38.77 -14.21 13.78
N VAL A 26 -39.38 -15.38 13.68
CA VAL A 26 -40.74 -15.59 13.16
C VAL A 26 -41.65 -15.98 14.28
N ALA A 27 -42.81 -15.35 14.41
CA ALA A 27 -43.81 -15.74 15.40
C ALA A 27 -45.13 -16.04 14.74
N ASN A 28 -45.70 -17.21 15.10
CA ASN A 28 -47.08 -17.54 14.82
C ASN A 28 -47.99 -16.83 15.79
N THR A 29 -48.71 -15.82 15.32
CA THR A 29 -49.69 -15.04 16.12
C THR A 29 -51.09 -15.61 15.98
N GLY A 30 -51.25 -16.69 15.24
CA GLY A 30 -52.51 -17.42 15.10
C GLY A 30 -52.83 -18.33 16.30
N ASN A 31 -54.00 -18.91 16.29
CA ASN A 31 -54.55 -19.76 17.36
C ASN A 31 -54.43 -21.26 17.11
N GLY A 32 -53.72 -21.66 16.03
CA GLY A 32 -53.39 -23.03 15.66
C GLY A 32 -51.94 -23.16 15.23
N GLU A 33 -51.43 -24.42 15.27
CA GLU A 33 -50.12 -24.75 14.64
C GLU A 33 -50.17 -24.43 13.16
N ASP A 34 -49.09 -23.88 12.60
CA ASP A 34 -48.99 -23.57 11.19
C ASP A 34 -47.57 -23.83 10.65
N THR A 35 -47.49 -24.12 9.34
CA THR A 35 -46.22 -24.24 8.62
C THR A 35 -46.04 -23.03 7.68
N PHE A 36 -45.01 -22.27 7.94
CA PHE A 36 -44.69 -21.08 7.20
C PHE A 36 -43.63 -21.36 6.11
N ALA A 37 -43.96 -21.02 4.88
CA ALA A 37 -42.98 -21.02 3.78
C ALA A 37 -42.07 -19.75 3.88
N ILE A 38 -40.77 -19.94 3.71
CA ILE A 38 -39.74 -18.89 3.75
C ILE A 38 -39.22 -18.70 2.34
N THR A 39 -39.31 -17.47 1.85
CA THR A 39 -38.71 -17.06 0.56
C THR A 39 -37.78 -15.87 0.77
N VAL A 40 -36.72 -15.82 -0.02
CA VAL A 40 -35.72 -14.74 -0.01
C VAL A 40 -35.58 -14.23 -1.45
N ASP A 41 -35.81 -12.94 -1.62
CA ASP A 41 -35.67 -12.24 -2.91
C ASP A 41 -34.63 -11.11 -2.75
N GLY A 42 -33.79 -10.94 -3.78
CA GLY A 42 -32.74 -9.95 -3.76
C GLY A 42 -31.74 -10.11 -4.90
N ASN A 43 -30.67 -9.35 -4.85
CA ASN A 43 -29.63 -9.39 -5.87
C ASN A 43 -28.92 -10.75 -5.90
N SER A 44 -29.13 -11.50 -6.98
CA SER A 44 -28.58 -12.86 -7.16
C SER A 44 -27.04 -12.92 -7.13
N ALA A 45 -26.35 -11.80 -7.43
CA ALA A 45 -24.89 -11.74 -7.34
C ALA A 45 -24.38 -11.82 -5.88
N TRP A 46 -25.24 -11.47 -4.89
CA TRP A 46 -24.95 -11.56 -3.46
C TRP A 46 -25.41 -12.86 -2.82
N ILE A 47 -25.99 -13.76 -3.59
CA ILE A 47 -26.38 -15.13 -3.24
C ILE A 47 -27.09 -15.19 -1.88
N PRO A 48 -28.25 -14.47 -1.69
CA PRO A 48 -28.99 -14.57 -0.45
C PRO A 48 -29.64 -15.95 -0.33
N THR A 49 -29.46 -16.65 0.82
CA THR A 49 -29.98 -17.98 1.05
C THR A 49 -30.55 -18.11 2.46
N ALA A 50 -31.71 -18.75 2.59
CA ALA A 50 -32.28 -19.11 3.88
C ALA A 50 -31.78 -20.50 4.33
N SER A 51 -31.57 -20.66 5.64
CA SER A 51 -31.16 -21.95 6.24
C SER A 51 -32.21 -23.06 6.08
N GLN A 52 -33.44 -22.68 5.81
CA GLN A 52 -34.57 -23.60 5.58
C GLN A 52 -35.66 -22.93 4.75
N SER A 53 -36.44 -23.70 4.01
CA SER A 53 -37.53 -23.21 3.15
C SER A 53 -38.90 -23.19 3.85
N ASN A 54 -39.05 -23.89 4.95
CA ASN A 54 -40.27 -23.98 5.73
C ASN A 54 -39.96 -24.09 7.22
N ILE A 55 -40.87 -23.62 8.06
CA ILE A 55 -40.78 -23.72 9.51
C ILE A 55 -42.17 -23.96 10.10
N THR A 56 -42.34 -25.02 10.93
CA THR A 56 -43.60 -25.29 11.63
C THR A 56 -43.53 -24.73 13.03
N ILE A 57 -44.54 -23.93 13.42
CA ILE A 57 -44.56 -23.21 14.69
C ILE A 57 -45.96 -23.41 15.33
N SER A 58 -45.94 -23.86 16.59
CA SER A 58 -47.17 -23.99 17.38
C SER A 58 -47.89 -22.66 17.59
N ALA A 59 -49.16 -22.69 17.93
CA ALA A 59 -49.97 -21.51 18.19
C ALA A 59 -49.29 -20.58 19.22
N VAL A 60 -49.31 -19.30 18.96
CA VAL A 60 -48.81 -18.23 19.89
C VAL A 60 -47.34 -18.49 20.33
N SER A 61 -46.54 -19.04 19.43
CA SER A 61 -45.11 -19.37 19.65
C SER A 61 -44.21 -18.75 18.60
N GLY A 62 -42.88 -18.75 18.84
CA GLY A 62 -41.88 -18.24 17.93
C GLY A 62 -40.77 -19.23 17.66
N SER A 63 -40.05 -19.02 16.57
CA SER A 63 -38.86 -19.76 16.20
C SER A 63 -37.89 -18.86 15.42
N GLN A 64 -36.70 -19.37 15.13
CA GLN A 64 -35.65 -18.63 14.41
C GLN A 64 -35.17 -19.39 13.18
N PHE A 65 -34.74 -18.65 12.19
CA PHE A 65 -33.97 -19.13 11.06
C PHE A 65 -32.91 -18.10 10.64
N THR A 66 -31.94 -18.51 9.84
CA THR A 66 -30.85 -17.63 9.38
C THR A 66 -30.99 -17.38 7.88
N VAL A 67 -30.74 -16.16 7.47
CA VAL A 67 -30.49 -15.79 6.06
C VAL A 67 -29.04 -15.39 5.93
N SER A 68 -28.31 -16.08 5.09
CA SER A 68 -26.90 -15.83 4.78
C SER A 68 -26.79 -15.09 3.46
N VAL A 69 -25.97 -14.04 3.42
CA VAL A 69 -25.71 -13.23 2.24
C VAL A 69 -24.20 -13.17 2.02
N THR A 70 -23.73 -13.60 0.84
CA THR A 70 -22.31 -13.59 0.49
C THR A 70 -21.96 -12.36 -0.32
N VAL A 71 -20.99 -11.58 0.14
CA VAL A 71 -20.44 -10.47 -0.63
C VAL A 71 -19.59 -11.02 -1.78
N PRO A 72 -19.85 -10.65 -3.05
CA PRO A 72 -19.01 -11.09 -4.16
C PRO A 72 -17.55 -10.65 -3.98
N GLU A 73 -16.60 -11.47 -4.44
CA GLU A 73 -15.15 -11.22 -4.26
C GLU A 73 -14.63 -9.99 -4.99
N ASP A 74 -15.31 -9.58 -6.06
CA ASP A 74 -14.92 -8.48 -6.94
C ASP A 74 -15.48 -7.10 -6.53
N ARG A 75 -16.14 -7.00 -5.36
CA ARG A 75 -16.83 -5.78 -4.97
C ARG A 75 -15.90 -4.73 -4.39
N SER A 76 -16.08 -3.51 -4.89
CA SER A 76 -15.44 -2.33 -4.33
C SER A 76 -16.00 -1.99 -2.95
N ALA A 77 -15.19 -1.33 -2.13
CA ALA A 77 -15.63 -0.79 -0.84
C ALA A 77 -16.87 0.11 -1.01
N GLY A 78 -17.83 -0.03 -0.11
CA GLY A 78 -19.10 0.70 -0.14
C GLY A 78 -20.14 0.19 -1.14
N ALA A 79 -19.83 -0.87 -1.93
CA ALA A 79 -20.86 -1.50 -2.77
C ALA A 79 -21.94 -2.16 -1.90
N GLU A 80 -23.20 -2.06 -2.33
CA GLU A 80 -24.36 -2.54 -1.57
C GLU A 80 -25.11 -3.63 -2.32
N SER A 81 -25.70 -4.57 -1.56
CA SER A 81 -26.58 -5.59 -2.10
C SER A 81 -27.90 -5.02 -2.67
N GLY A 82 -28.29 -3.85 -2.21
CA GLY A 82 -29.67 -3.40 -2.25
C GLY A 82 -30.52 -4.15 -1.22
N ASP A 83 -31.84 -3.93 -1.27
CA ASP A 83 -32.77 -4.61 -0.39
C ASP A 83 -32.84 -6.11 -0.69
N ILE A 84 -32.71 -6.91 0.36
CA ILE A 84 -32.96 -8.34 0.37
C ILE A 84 -34.23 -8.55 1.17
N THR A 85 -35.32 -8.91 0.48
CA THR A 85 -36.63 -9.10 1.07
C THR A 85 -36.81 -10.53 1.53
N VAL A 86 -37.00 -10.74 2.79
CA VAL A 86 -37.35 -12.04 3.37
C VAL A 86 -38.84 -12.07 3.63
N THR A 87 -39.52 -13.03 3.06
CA THR A 87 -40.97 -13.18 3.21
C THR A 87 -41.31 -14.53 3.85
N VAL A 88 -42.21 -14.48 4.81
CA VAL A 88 -42.77 -15.66 5.48
C VAL A 88 -44.26 -15.69 5.21
N SER A 89 -44.76 -16.82 4.64
CA SER A 89 -46.15 -17.00 4.25
C SER A 89 -46.76 -18.21 4.97
N SER A 90 -47.92 -17.99 5.56
CA SER A 90 -48.71 -19.07 6.19
C SER A 90 -49.19 -20.11 5.15
N SER A 91 -49.54 -21.31 5.62
CA SER A 91 -50.10 -22.36 4.80
C SER A 91 -51.44 -21.99 4.15
N ASP A 92 -52.17 -21.00 4.69
CA ASP A 92 -53.40 -20.50 4.09
C ASP A 92 -53.16 -19.59 2.84
N GLY A 93 -51.89 -19.10 2.66
CA GLY A 93 -51.51 -18.20 1.59
C GLY A 93 -51.96 -16.73 1.78
N GLU A 94 -52.75 -16.41 2.80
CA GLU A 94 -53.30 -15.10 3.05
C GLU A 94 -52.49 -14.32 4.09
N SER A 95 -51.95 -15.00 5.09
CA SER A 95 -51.16 -14.40 6.18
C SER A 95 -49.68 -14.35 5.80
N THR A 96 -49.13 -13.16 5.52
CA THR A 96 -47.74 -12.96 5.16
C THR A 96 -47.09 -11.88 5.99
N ALA A 97 -45.78 -12.02 6.24
CA ALA A 97 -44.92 -10.96 6.81
C ALA A 97 -43.62 -10.89 6.02
N ASN A 98 -43.12 -9.69 5.82
CA ASN A 98 -41.82 -9.48 5.19
C ASN A 98 -40.94 -8.54 5.99
N HIS A 99 -39.62 -8.65 5.77
CA HIS A 99 -38.64 -7.77 6.38
C HIS A 99 -37.44 -7.63 5.43
N ASN A 100 -36.92 -6.42 5.29
CA ASN A 100 -35.79 -6.12 4.41
C ASN A 100 -34.50 -6.05 5.21
N VAL A 101 -33.45 -6.65 4.67
CA VAL A 101 -32.07 -6.49 5.15
C VAL A 101 -31.16 -6.10 4.02
N SER A 102 -30.00 -5.54 4.33
CA SER A 102 -28.99 -5.16 3.34
C SER A 102 -27.57 -5.50 3.80
N VAL A 103 -26.67 -5.67 2.83
CA VAL A 103 -25.25 -5.88 3.10
C VAL A 103 -24.42 -4.89 2.30
N SER A 104 -23.46 -4.26 2.94
CA SER A 104 -22.45 -3.42 2.32
C SER A 104 -21.08 -4.10 2.31
N THR A 105 -20.26 -3.77 1.30
CA THR A 105 -18.87 -4.21 1.23
C THR A 105 -17.98 -3.30 2.09
N SER A 106 -17.29 -3.85 3.09
CA SER A 106 -16.30 -3.12 3.85
C SER A 106 -15.01 -2.90 3.04
N GLN A 107 -14.28 -1.84 3.35
CA GLN A 107 -12.96 -1.63 2.77
C GLN A 107 -11.94 -2.62 3.33
N VAL A 108 -11.12 -3.15 2.44
CA VAL A 108 -9.91 -3.93 2.73
C VAL A 108 -8.73 -3.08 2.29
N TYR A 109 -7.75 -2.93 3.17
CA TYR A 109 -6.53 -2.20 2.94
C TYR A 109 -5.39 -3.20 2.72
N ASP A 110 -4.68 -3.05 1.62
CA ASP A 110 -3.52 -3.87 1.28
C ASP A 110 -2.59 -3.07 0.37
N ILE A 111 -1.36 -2.81 0.86
CA ILE A 111 -0.36 -2.00 0.18
C ILE A 111 0.85 -2.86 -0.14
N ALA A 112 1.33 -2.77 -1.37
CA ALA A 112 2.66 -3.22 -1.75
C ALA A 112 3.53 -2.02 -2.11
N ILE A 113 4.82 -2.09 -1.74
CA ILE A 113 5.85 -1.12 -2.12
C ILE A 113 7.09 -1.87 -2.58
N ASP A 114 7.47 -1.67 -3.84
CA ASP A 114 8.50 -2.44 -4.51
C ASP A 114 9.44 -1.56 -5.33
N HIS A 115 10.60 -2.10 -5.68
CA HIS A 115 11.48 -1.46 -6.67
C HIS A 115 10.79 -1.39 -8.04
N MET A 116 11.09 -0.35 -8.81
CA MET A 116 10.69 -0.33 -10.22
C MET A 116 11.41 -1.44 -11.00
N SER A 117 10.75 -1.96 -12.03
CA SER A 117 11.32 -2.98 -12.91
C SER A 117 12.67 -2.54 -13.47
N GLY A 118 13.70 -3.38 -13.29
CA GLY A 118 15.06 -3.10 -13.74
C GLY A 118 15.93 -2.33 -12.74
N PHE A 119 15.40 -1.97 -11.57
CA PHE A 119 16.15 -1.40 -10.46
C PHE A 119 16.33 -2.46 -9.35
N ASP A 120 17.56 -2.74 -8.96
CA ASP A 120 17.92 -3.77 -7.97
C ASP A 120 17.99 -3.24 -6.52
N GLY A 121 17.64 -1.97 -6.31
CA GLY A 121 17.71 -1.29 -5.01
C GLY A 121 19.02 -0.54 -4.77
N THR A 122 20.02 -0.64 -5.66
CA THR A 122 21.31 0.03 -5.51
C THR A 122 21.46 1.15 -6.53
N ALA A 123 21.85 2.34 -6.07
CA ALA A 123 22.14 3.47 -6.92
C ALA A 123 23.45 4.15 -6.52
N THR A 124 24.24 4.54 -7.51
CA THR A 124 25.43 5.37 -7.32
C THR A 124 25.06 6.83 -7.61
N VAL A 125 25.39 7.73 -6.71
CA VAL A 125 25.18 9.18 -6.86
C VAL A 125 26.46 9.93 -6.54
N THR A 126 26.83 10.88 -7.41
CA THR A 126 28.03 11.69 -7.23
C THR A 126 27.71 12.85 -6.27
N GLN A 127 28.65 13.21 -5.40
CA GLN A 127 28.54 14.41 -4.55
C GLN A 127 28.16 15.64 -5.36
N GLU A 128 27.32 16.53 -4.78
CA GLU A 128 26.81 17.76 -5.42
C GLU A 128 26.03 17.52 -6.73
N THR A 129 25.50 16.30 -6.94
CA THR A 129 24.57 16.00 -8.03
C THR A 129 23.27 15.43 -7.48
N GLN A 130 22.17 15.66 -8.19
CA GLN A 130 20.87 15.11 -7.81
C GLN A 130 20.58 13.84 -8.58
N LEU A 131 20.05 12.84 -7.87
CA LEU A 131 19.53 11.62 -8.45
C LEU A 131 18.11 11.36 -7.92
N GLN A 132 17.20 10.96 -8.80
CA GLN A 132 15.86 10.52 -8.41
C GLN A 132 15.72 9.02 -8.52
N LEU A 133 15.39 8.39 -7.39
CA LEU A 133 14.94 7.00 -7.37
C LEU A 133 13.41 6.96 -7.39
N LYS A 134 12.85 5.86 -7.85
CA LYS A 134 11.40 5.64 -7.84
C LYS A 134 11.08 4.25 -7.31
N LEU A 135 10.06 4.19 -6.47
CA LEU A 135 9.43 2.97 -6.02
C LEU A 135 8.03 2.87 -6.60
N ASN A 136 7.56 1.67 -6.85
CA ASN A 136 6.17 1.41 -7.18
C ASN A 136 5.38 1.21 -5.88
N VAL A 137 4.32 1.98 -5.70
CA VAL A 137 3.35 1.80 -4.62
C VAL A 137 2.05 1.33 -5.21
N THR A 138 1.60 0.15 -4.81
CA THR A 138 0.38 -0.50 -5.32
C THR A 138 -0.65 -0.62 -4.20
N ASN A 139 -1.87 -0.20 -4.48
CA ASN A 139 -3.02 -0.48 -3.62
C ASN A 139 -3.72 -1.76 -4.13
N ASN A 140 -3.52 -2.88 -3.42
CA ASN A 140 -4.18 -4.17 -3.70
C ASN A 140 -5.54 -4.29 -3.01
N GLY A 141 -5.95 -3.28 -2.23
CA GLY A 141 -7.23 -3.22 -1.56
C GLY A 141 -8.41 -3.00 -2.52
N ASN A 142 -9.62 -3.04 -2.00
CA ASN A 142 -10.86 -2.90 -2.76
C ASN A 142 -11.44 -1.48 -2.79
N GLY A 143 -10.77 -0.50 -2.18
CA GLY A 143 -11.17 0.91 -2.14
C GLY A 143 -9.99 1.85 -2.31
N ALA A 144 -10.26 3.12 -2.62
CA ALA A 144 -9.21 4.13 -2.67
C ALA A 144 -8.59 4.34 -1.27
N ASP A 145 -7.28 4.49 -1.23
CA ASP A 145 -6.53 4.69 0.00
C ASP A 145 -5.58 5.88 -0.09
N THR A 146 -5.50 6.66 1.00
CA THR A 146 -4.51 7.73 1.14
C THR A 146 -3.33 7.18 1.94
N ILE A 147 -2.26 6.85 1.22
CA ILE A 147 -1.07 6.23 1.77
C ILE A 147 -0.08 7.33 2.13
N THR A 148 0.40 7.34 3.38
CA THR A 148 1.43 8.26 3.86
C THR A 148 2.79 7.56 3.91
N PHE A 149 3.88 8.32 3.76
CA PHE A 149 5.22 7.79 3.65
C PHE A 149 6.17 8.39 4.69
N ALA A 150 7.06 7.56 5.22
CA ALA A 150 8.18 7.96 6.05
C ALA A 150 9.43 7.19 5.64
N MET A 151 10.61 7.80 5.81
CA MET A 151 11.88 7.10 5.57
C MET A 151 12.44 6.55 6.88
N LYS A 152 12.92 5.31 6.83
CA LYS A 152 13.65 4.64 7.91
C LYS A 152 15.14 4.64 7.58
N ASN A 153 15.98 4.99 8.57
CA ASN A 153 17.43 5.17 8.40
C ASN A 153 17.77 6.23 7.34
N GLN A 154 16.97 7.28 7.25
CA GLN A 154 17.07 8.32 6.23
C GLN A 154 18.45 9.01 6.25
N PRO A 155 19.21 9.00 5.13
CA PRO A 155 20.37 9.86 5.00
C PRO A 155 19.96 11.34 5.02
N PRO A 156 20.78 12.25 5.59
CA PRO A 156 20.41 13.68 5.73
C PRO A 156 20.18 14.40 4.39
N TRP A 157 20.71 13.85 3.32
CA TRP A 157 20.60 14.36 1.94
C TRP A 157 19.57 13.57 1.08
N ALA A 158 18.77 12.69 1.68
CA ALA A 158 17.68 12.01 1.01
C ALA A 158 16.33 12.57 1.45
N ALA A 159 15.40 12.74 0.53
CA ALA A 159 14.06 13.24 0.81
C ALA A 159 12.99 12.56 -0.05
N LEU A 160 11.79 12.38 0.49
CA LEU A 160 10.62 11.96 -0.28
C LEU A 160 10.17 13.09 -1.21
N GLY A 161 9.73 12.73 -2.41
CA GLY A 161 9.12 13.70 -3.35
C GLY A 161 7.66 14.02 -3.01
N SER A 162 7.03 13.20 -2.19
CA SER A 162 5.68 13.40 -1.65
C SER A 162 5.53 12.66 -0.33
N ASP A 163 4.84 13.26 0.63
CA ASP A 163 4.56 12.66 1.94
C ASP A 163 3.33 11.74 1.90
N SER A 164 2.51 11.83 0.85
CA SER A 164 1.34 10.98 0.68
C SER A 164 0.92 10.86 -0.79
N LEU A 165 0.21 9.75 -1.10
CA LEU A 165 -0.43 9.51 -2.39
C LEU A 165 -1.84 8.96 -2.15
N LEU A 166 -2.82 9.46 -2.93
CA LEU A 166 -4.14 8.83 -3.04
C LEU A 166 -4.09 7.82 -4.18
N ILE A 167 -4.27 6.53 -3.87
CA ILE A 167 -4.17 5.44 -4.84
C ILE A 167 -5.50 4.68 -4.88
N GLY A 168 -6.11 4.59 -6.05
CA GLY A 168 -7.33 3.81 -6.26
C GLY A 168 -7.07 2.29 -6.17
N PRO A 169 -8.12 1.48 -6.02
CA PRO A 169 -8.00 0.02 -5.93
C PRO A 169 -7.36 -0.56 -7.19
N GLY A 170 -6.37 -1.44 -7.03
CA GLY A 170 -5.62 -2.07 -8.11
C GLY A 170 -4.67 -1.13 -8.86
N GLN A 171 -4.52 0.12 -8.46
CA GLN A 171 -3.62 1.07 -9.10
C GLN A 171 -2.23 1.05 -8.50
N THR A 172 -1.23 1.33 -9.34
CA THR A 172 0.17 1.53 -8.96
C THR A 172 0.60 2.94 -9.34
N LEU A 173 1.16 3.68 -8.38
CA LEU A 173 1.76 4.99 -8.61
C LEU A 173 3.22 5.02 -8.19
N PRO A 174 4.08 5.81 -8.87
CA PRO A 174 5.47 5.95 -8.49
C PRO A 174 5.63 6.92 -7.32
N LEU A 175 6.36 6.51 -6.28
CA LEU A 175 6.90 7.38 -5.24
C LEU A 175 8.33 7.76 -5.59
N THR A 176 8.60 9.05 -5.69
CA THR A 176 9.95 9.57 -5.97
C THR A 176 10.73 9.78 -4.67
N ILE A 177 12.01 9.41 -4.67
CA ILE A 177 12.99 9.72 -3.63
C ILE A 177 14.07 10.55 -4.27
N ASN A 178 14.33 11.74 -3.73
CA ASN A 178 15.39 12.63 -4.19
C ASN A 178 16.64 12.42 -3.34
N LEU A 179 17.76 12.14 -3.98
CA LEU A 179 19.08 12.04 -3.38
C LEU A 179 19.89 13.26 -3.83
N ASP A 180 20.42 14.04 -2.89
CA ASP A 180 21.20 15.26 -3.14
C ASP A 180 22.39 15.33 -2.16
N PRO A 181 23.38 14.40 -2.30
CA PRO A 181 24.49 14.32 -1.37
C PRO A 181 25.42 15.53 -1.53
N ASP A 182 25.72 16.21 -0.43
CA ASP A 182 26.72 17.26 -0.35
C ASP A 182 28.14 16.67 -0.21
N THR A 183 29.14 17.55 -0.09
CA THR A 183 30.55 17.17 0.09
C THR A 183 30.83 16.47 1.42
N ALA A 184 29.90 16.51 2.39
CA ALA A 184 30.03 15.82 3.68
C ALA A 184 29.57 14.35 3.59
N ALA A 185 28.86 13.97 2.52
CA ALA A 185 28.51 12.57 2.29
C ALA A 185 29.77 11.76 1.96
N LEU A 186 30.04 10.73 2.79
CA LEU A 186 31.29 9.96 2.67
C LEU A 186 31.24 9.02 1.47
N SER A 187 32.23 9.11 0.58
CA SER A 187 32.39 8.16 -0.52
C SER A 187 32.90 6.80 -0.02
N GLY A 188 32.62 5.74 -0.80
CA GLY A 188 32.99 4.37 -0.45
C GLY A 188 32.21 3.77 0.72
N ARG A 189 31.13 4.42 1.16
CA ARG A 189 30.19 3.93 2.18
C ARG A 189 28.83 3.68 1.55
N ASP A 190 28.23 2.56 1.92
CA ASP A 190 26.84 2.26 1.57
C ASP A 190 25.89 2.89 2.59
N TYR A 191 24.92 3.65 2.11
CA TYR A 191 23.82 4.20 2.89
C TYR A 191 22.57 3.39 2.61
N ILE A 192 22.17 2.55 3.59
CA ILE A 192 21.01 1.67 3.46
C ILE A 192 19.83 2.29 4.20
N PHE A 193 18.72 2.46 3.50
CA PHE A 193 17.48 3.04 4.03
C PHE A 193 16.26 2.36 3.42
N GLN A 194 15.09 2.61 3.98
CA GLN A 194 13.81 2.05 3.54
C GLN A 194 12.74 3.12 3.57
N VAL A 195 11.64 2.89 2.86
CA VAL A 195 10.41 3.67 2.95
C VAL A 195 9.34 2.83 3.62
N VAL A 196 8.68 3.41 4.62
CA VAL A 196 7.48 2.87 5.26
C VAL A 196 6.28 3.55 4.64
N ALA A 197 5.35 2.75 4.13
CA ALA A 197 4.05 3.19 3.62
C ALA A 197 2.99 2.82 4.66
N THR A 198 2.19 3.78 5.08
CA THR A 198 1.12 3.61 6.06
C THR A 198 -0.23 3.90 5.42
N SER A 199 -1.13 2.95 5.47
CA SER A 199 -2.51 3.01 4.99
C SER A 199 -3.40 3.88 5.89
N SER A 200 -4.56 4.27 5.40
CA SER A 200 -5.55 5.04 6.18
C SER A 200 -6.08 4.30 7.41
N ASP A 201 -6.03 2.97 7.46
CA ASP A 201 -6.39 2.17 8.62
C ASP A 201 -5.26 2.00 9.65
N GLY A 202 -4.06 2.52 9.34
CA GLY A 202 -2.86 2.43 10.17
C GLY A 202 -2.00 1.17 9.90
N SER A 203 -2.37 0.32 8.95
CA SER A 203 -1.50 -0.79 8.52
C SER A 203 -0.26 -0.26 7.80
N GLU A 204 0.88 -0.92 8.00
CA GLU A 204 2.17 -0.50 7.49
C GLU A 204 2.82 -1.57 6.62
N THR A 205 3.46 -1.12 5.55
CA THR A 205 4.33 -1.93 4.69
C THR A 205 5.65 -1.23 4.50
N THR A 206 6.75 -1.97 4.56
CA THR A 206 8.11 -1.42 4.38
C THR A 206 8.66 -1.86 3.03
N SER A 207 9.29 -0.94 2.30
CA SER A 207 9.95 -1.24 1.03
C SER A 207 11.10 -2.24 1.22
N PRO A 208 11.54 -2.92 0.15
CA PRO A 208 12.87 -3.51 0.12
C PRO A 208 13.95 -2.46 0.43
N ASP A 209 15.15 -2.93 0.78
CA ASP A 209 16.29 -2.05 1.05
C ASP A 209 16.67 -1.22 -0.17
N LEU A 210 16.96 0.05 0.06
CA LEU A 210 17.55 0.98 -0.88
C LEU A 210 18.97 1.28 -0.45
N THR A 211 19.93 1.14 -1.37
CA THR A 211 21.35 1.41 -1.11
C THR A 211 21.81 2.55 -1.99
N ALA A 212 22.28 3.63 -1.38
CA ALA A 212 22.97 4.71 -2.09
C ALA A 212 24.47 4.61 -1.86
N GLN A 213 25.23 4.52 -2.96
CA GLN A 213 26.69 4.55 -3.00
C GLN A 213 27.13 5.94 -3.45
N ILE A 214 28.06 6.56 -2.73
CA ILE A 214 28.48 7.92 -3.01
C ILE A 214 29.80 7.90 -3.73
N ASP A 215 29.83 8.55 -4.92
CA ASP A 215 31.05 8.85 -5.65
C ASP A 215 31.50 10.29 -5.37
N VAL A 216 32.83 10.48 -5.31
CA VAL A 216 33.39 11.84 -5.22
C VAL A 216 33.25 12.57 -6.55
N LYS A 217 32.93 13.84 -6.48
CA LYS A 217 33.03 14.71 -7.64
C LYS A 217 34.50 14.89 -7.98
N GLU A 218 34.91 14.44 -9.17
CA GLU A 218 36.25 14.74 -9.67
C GLU A 218 36.38 16.26 -9.83
N THR A 219 37.25 16.87 -9.03
CA THR A 219 37.69 18.23 -9.29
C THR A 219 38.57 18.16 -10.53
N GLU A 220 38.19 18.85 -11.62
CA GLU A 220 39.11 19.10 -12.74
C GLU A 220 40.40 19.66 -12.13
N GLY A 221 41.47 18.86 -12.21
CA GLY A 221 42.76 19.29 -11.67
C GLY A 221 43.11 20.64 -12.26
N GLU A 222 43.41 21.64 -11.40
CA GLU A 222 44.06 22.85 -11.89
C GLU A 222 45.25 22.40 -12.71
N GLU A 223 45.20 22.69 -14.01
CA GLU A 223 46.34 22.55 -14.90
C GLU A 223 47.46 23.38 -14.30
N ILE A 224 48.41 22.74 -13.63
CA ILE A 224 49.60 23.44 -13.14
C ILE A 224 50.33 23.87 -14.42
N VAL A 225 50.07 25.12 -14.83
CA VAL A 225 50.86 25.76 -15.86
C VAL A 225 52.26 25.88 -15.25
N THR A 226 53.13 24.94 -15.54
CA THR A 226 54.57 25.10 -15.34
C THR A 226 55.02 26.13 -16.38
N GLU A 227 55.11 27.41 -15.98
CA GLU A 227 55.87 28.35 -16.79
C GLU A 227 57.27 27.82 -16.92
N GLU A 228 57.63 27.32 -18.13
CA GLU A 228 59.00 27.14 -18.51
C GLU A 228 59.67 28.53 -18.42
N LEU A 229 60.52 28.67 -17.40
CA LEU A 229 61.41 29.82 -17.35
C LEU A 229 62.43 29.65 -18.49
N ASP A 230 62.28 30.42 -19.56
CA ASP A 230 63.29 30.54 -20.60
C ASP A 230 64.62 30.94 -19.95
N GLU A 231 65.55 30.04 -19.89
CA GLU A 231 66.97 30.28 -19.58
C GLU A 231 67.65 30.90 -20.84
N ASP A 232 67.44 32.18 -21.07
CA ASP A 232 68.34 32.96 -21.92
C ASP A 232 68.52 34.34 -21.31
N ASP A 233 69.45 34.46 -20.37
CA ASP A 233 70.24 35.72 -20.23
C ASP A 233 71.60 35.38 -19.55
N GLU A 234 72.62 35.41 -20.36
CA GLU A 234 74.04 35.38 -19.92
C GLU A 234 74.42 36.63 -19.16
N GLY A 235 74.60 36.51 -17.84
CA GLY A 235 75.14 37.57 -17.00
C GLY A 235 75.67 37.08 -15.68
N GLY A 236 76.93 36.68 -15.66
CA GLY A 236 77.56 36.05 -14.50
C GLY A 236 77.71 36.95 -13.25
N LEU A 237 77.47 36.34 -12.07
CA LEU A 237 78.13 36.69 -10.79
C LEU A 237 78.32 35.41 -9.94
N PRO A 238 79.41 35.23 -9.21
CA PRO A 238 79.80 33.99 -8.58
C PRO A 238 79.20 33.83 -7.18
N GLY A 239 78.73 32.64 -6.91
CA GLY A 239 78.72 32.07 -5.59
C GLY A 239 77.41 32.25 -4.80
N PHE A 240 76.57 31.24 -4.90
CA PHE A 240 75.86 30.66 -3.75
C PHE A 240 75.18 29.36 -4.19
N SER A 241 75.73 28.24 -3.78
CA SER A 241 75.07 26.94 -3.98
C SER A 241 73.91 26.83 -3.03
N MET A 242 72.70 26.89 -3.55
CA MET A 242 71.51 26.57 -2.79
C MET A 242 71.06 25.17 -3.20
N PHE A 243 71.21 24.20 -2.30
CA PHE A 243 70.60 22.90 -2.45
C PHE A 243 69.11 23.02 -2.33
N VAL A 244 68.38 22.91 -3.43
CA VAL A 244 66.95 22.70 -3.42
C VAL A 244 66.71 21.21 -3.40
N SER A 245 66.36 20.65 -2.24
CA SER A 245 65.91 19.27 -2.14
C SER A 245 64.49 19.16 -2.72
N LEU A 246 64.39 18.56 -3.90
CA LEU A 246 63.16 18.22 -4.57
C LEU A 246 62.51 17.07 -3.80
N LEU A 247 61.44 17.36 -3.03
CA LEU A 247 60.60 16.33 -2.41
C LEU A 247 59.61 15.86 -3.46
N ALA A 248 59.95 14.78 -4.20
CA ALA A 248 59.01 14.15 -5.11
C ALA A 248 57.97 13.40 -4.29
N LEU A 249 56.74 13.92 -4.19
CA LEU A 249 55.61 13.20 -3.67
C LEU A 249 55.06 12.26 -4.77
N THR A 250 55.42 11.01 -4.71
CA THR A 250 54.87 9.99 -5.63
C THR A 250 53.50 9.58 -5.12
N ILE A 251 52.44 10.03 -5.76
CA ILE A 251 51.10 9.50 -5.55
C ILE A 251 50.99 8.22 -6.40
N VAL A 252 50.99 7.06 -5.78
CA VAL A 252 50.71 5.77 -6.44
C VAL A 252 49.18 5.64 -6.55
N VAL A 253 48.64 5.88 -7.75
CA VAL A 253 47.27 5.53 -8.09
C VAL A 253 47.24 4.02 -8.43
N LEU A 254 46.72 3.20 -7.53
CA LEU A 254 46.44 1.79 -7.78
C LEU A 254 45.12 1.66 -8.55
N SER A 255 45.27 1.60 -9.90
CA SER A 255 44.21 1.16 -10.79
C SER A 255 43.97 -0.34 -10.60
N ARG A 256 42.88 -0.76 -9.98
CA ARG A 256 42.41 -2.16 -10.04
C ARG A 256 41.78 -2.43 -11.40
N ARG A 257 42.46 -3.14 -12.27
CA ARG A 257 41.85 -3.84 -13.39
C ARG A 257 41.09 -5.04 -12.88
N LYS A 258 39.81 -5.12 -13.21
CA LYS A 258 39.05 -6.37 -13.14
C LYS A 258 39.37 -7.18 -14.41
N ASP A 259 39.83 -8.41 -14.20
CA ASP A 259 39.66 -9.51 -15.15
C ASP A 259 38.35 -10.24 -14.82
#